data_fcfa4a6592472e62acd0b0bdbb57b7d2
#
_entry.id   fcfa4a6592472e62acd0b0bdbb57b7d2
#
_cell.length_a   1.000
_cell.length_b   1.000
_cell.length_c   1.000
_cell.angle_alpha   90.00
_cell.angle_beta   90.00
_cell.angle_gamma   90.00
#
_symmetry.space_group_name_H-M   'P 1'
#
loop_
_entity.id
_entity.type
_entity.pdbx_description
1 polymer ?
#
loop_
_entity_poly.entity_id
_entity_poly.type
_entity_poly.pdbx_seq_one_letter_code
_entity_poly.pdbx_strand_id
1 'polypeptide(L)'
;MRITGGRKKIRIGDLLVEAGAITEEELQEALAYQKENGGRIGNVIMELGFISQELLITVLTTQMGIDYIELKACKLDEDLLKQVPENLVNKYKAIPIGYDENNPNILRVAMVDPMDLNAIDDIGIATNTQVEPLLAMEDDVMEAIGKYYGNAQAMEAAEQYRKEMQENGVNDADEEALNEDIENSPIVLLVKQIIEGGVRQRASDIHIEPLESSVRVRYRIDGALKHVMTYDIGLLAGISARIKIIGGMDIAEKRKPQDGRITIMVDRREYDVRVSILPTVYGEKTVMRLTSKDGLTKPKSALGFGPKELKVFDGILSNPHGIILVTGPTGSGKSTTLYTSLSELNTEDVNIITVEDPVEANIDGINQVQVNVKAEMTFAAALRSILRQDPDIIMIGEIRDSETAQIAVQAAITGHLVVSTLHTNSAASTVTRIIDMGIEPYVAGDALVGVIAQRLVRRLCSSCKQARLAEPEEKKILGVKPEDMDDDVIIYEPVGCPLCGDTGYAGRIGVYEMMPISKALQAVISKGATADVIEKQALSEGMLTLKMGAAQHVLNGITSISEMKKITYETGDEY
;
A
#
# COMPACT_ATOMS: atom_id res chain seq x y z
N MET A 1 -49.93 -0.17 3.11
CA MET A 1 -50.51 -1.50 3.38
C MET A 1 -49.54 -2.20 4.33
N ARG A 2 -49.86 -2.35 5.62
CA ARG A 2 -48.96 -2.91 6.64
C ARG A 2 -48.79 -4.39 6.38
N ILE A 3 -47.58 -4.84 6.07
CA ILE A 3 -47.22 -6.26 6.03
C ILE A 3 -46.68 -6.63 7.41
N THR A 4 -47.55 -7.09 8.30
CA THR A 4 -47.20 -7.81 9.51
C THR A 4 -47.06 -9.29 9.17
N GLY A 5 -45.89 -9.71 8.75
CA GLY A 5 -45.53 -11.12 8.59
C GLY A 5 -44.18 -11.34 9.24
N GLY A 6 -44.11 -12.24 10.24
CA GLY A 6 -42.89 -12.58 10.97
C GLY A 6 -41.79 -13.01 9.99
N ARG A 7 -40.77 -12.18 9.83
CA ARG A 7 -39.59 -12.47 9.01
C ARG A 7 -38.81 -13.61 9.69
N LYS A 8 -38.83 -14.83 9.11
CA LYS A 8 -37.87 -15.87 9.43
C LYS A 8 -36.45 -15.32 9.20
N LYS A 9 -35.53 -15.57 10.12
CA LYS A 9 -34.12 -15.23 9.98
C LYS A 9 -33.54 -16.10 8.86
N ILE A 10 -33.54 -15.58 7.62
CA ILE A 10 -33.00 -16.28 6.45
C ILE A 10 -31.49 -16.03 6.47
N ARG A 11 -30.69 -17.09 6.30
CA ARG A 11 -29.23 -16.97 6.28
C ARG A 11 -28.77 -16.49 4.90
N ILE A 12 -27.75 -15.64 4.85
CA ILE A 12 -27.21 -15.06 3.61
C ILE A 12 -26.80 -16.17 2.61
N GLY A 13 -26.19 -17.26 3.10
CA GLY A 13 -25.83 -18.40 2.23
C GLY A 13 -27.04 -19.03 1.54
N ASP A 14 -28.13 -19.24 2.29
CA ASP A 14 -29.36 -19.81 1.73
C ASP A 14 -29.99 -18.88 0.69
N LEU A 15 -29.93 -17.56 0.91
CA LEU A 15 -30.41 -16.55 -0.07
C LEU A 15 -29.62 -16.58 -1.37
N LEU A 16 -28.30 -16.78 -1.30
CA LEU A 16 -27.44 -16.83 -2.48
C LEU A 16 -27.70 -18.08 -3.32
N VAL A 17 -28.00 -19.21 -2.67
CA VAL A 17 -28.39 -20.46 -3.33
C VAL A 17 -29.79 -20.31 -3.95
N GLU A 18 -30.78 -19.77 -3.22
CA GLU A 18 -32.12 -19.51 -3.77
C GLU A 18 -32.11 -18.56 -4.97
N ALA A 19 -31.22 -17.58 -4.98
CA ALA A 19 -31.02 -16.67 -6.09
C ALA A 19 -30.23 -17.31 -7.27
N GLY A 20 -29.71 -18.53 -7.10
CA GLY A 20 -28.89 -19.19 -8.11
C GLY A 20 -27.53 -18.54 -8.33
N ALA A 21 -27.05 -17.74 -7.36
CA ALA A 21 -25.77 -17.05 -7.45
C ALA A 21 -24.60 -17.97 -7.10
N ILE A 22 -24.84 -18.97 -6.25
CA ILE A 22 -23.91 -20.05 -5.88
C ILE A 22 -24.66 -21.39 -5.83
N THR A 23 -23.96 -22.48 -5.92
CA THR A 23 -24.49 -23.83 -5.74
C THR A 23 -24.49 -24.23 -4.25
N GLU A 24 -25.26 -25.26 -3.89
CA GLU A 24 -25.27 -25.82 -2.54
C GLU A 24 -23.89 -26.38 -2.16
N GLU A 25 -23.14 -26.93 -3.13
CA GLU A 25 -21.80 -27.49 -2.94
C GLU A 25 -20.79 -26.37 -2.60
N GLU A 26 -20.83 -25.26 -3.33
CA GLU A 26 -20.00 -24.07 -3.05
C GLU A 26 -20.33 -23.45 -1.69
N LEU A 27 -21.62 -23.46 -1.28
CA LEU A 27 -22.00 -22.99 0.05
C LEU A 27 -21.42 -23.89 1.14
N GLN A 28 -21.44 -25.22 0.98
CA GLN A 28 -20.87 -26.15 1.96
C GLN A 28 -19.34 -26.00 2.06
N GLU A 29 -18.66 -25.80 0.93
CA GLU A 29 -17.22 -25.51 0.92
C GLU A 29 -16.90 -24.20 1.63
N ALA A 30 -17.64 -23.14 1.37
CA ALA A 30 -17.49 -21.86 2.04
C ALA A 30 -17.76 -21.95 3.56
N LEU A 31 -18.75 -22.74 3.98
CA LEU A 31 -19.02 -22.98 5.40
C LEU A 31 -17.92 -23.79 6.10
N ALA A 32 -17.31 -24.76 5.40
CA ALA A 32 -16.17 -25.50 5.90
C ALA A 32 -14.95 -24.58 6.08
N TYR A 33 -14.65 -23.77 5.07
CA TYR A 33 -13.57 -22.77 5.12
C TYR A 33 -13.79 -21.73 6.23
N GLN A 34 -15.02 -21.23 6.38
CA GLN A 34 -15.41 -20.32 7.45
C GLN A 34 -15.17 -20.91 8.85
N LYS A 35 -15.41 -22.20 9.01
CA LYS A 35 -15.25 -22.90 10.31
C LYS A 35 -13.77 -22.99 10.72
N GLU A 36 -12.87 -23.10 9.74
CA GLU A 36 -11.42 -23.20 9.97
C GLU A 36 -10.76 -21.83 10.10
N ASN A 37 -11.13 -20.88 9.25
CA ASN A 37 -10.46 -19.59 9.11
C ASN A 37 -11.24 -18.42 9.73
N GLY A 38 -12.51 -18.63 10.09
CA GLY A 38 -13.39 -17.57 10.57
C GLY A 38 -13.91 -16.68 9.43
N GLY A 39 -14.47 -15.52 9.78
CA GLY A 39 -14.99 -14.56 8.80
C GLY A 39 -16.51 -14.65 8.60
N ARG A 40 -17.08 -13.72 7.83
CA ARG A 40 -18.49 -13.74 7.42
C ARG A 40 -18.64 -14.55 6.14
N ILE A 41 -19.72 -15.30 6.04
CA ILE A 41 -19.94 -16.22 4.91
C ILE A 41 -19.92 -15.51 3.54
N GLY A 42 -20.46 -14.28 3.45
CA GLY A 42 -20.42 -13.49 2.22
C GLY A 42 -19.00 -13.12 1.78
N ASN A 43 -18.12 -12.77 2.72
CA ASN A 43 -16.71 -12.47 2.44
C ASN A 43 -15.95 -13.74 2.04
N VAL A 44 -16.20 -14.84 2.73
CA VAL A 44 -15.58 -16.14 2.42
C VAL A 44 -15.94 -16.60 1.01
N ILE A 45 -17.20 -16.48 0.61
CA ILE A 45 -17.69 -16.84 -0.73
C ILE A 45 -16.99 -15.99 -1.81
N MET A 46 -16.73 -14.70 -1.54
CA MET A 46 -15.97 -13.82 -2.44
C MET A 46 -14.48 -14.18 -2.48
N GLU A 47 -13.87 -14.48 -1.32
CA GLU A 47 -12.47 -14.92 -1.22
C GLU A 47 -12.20 -16.20 -1.99
N LEU A 48 -13.13 -17.15 -1.95
CA LEU A 48 -13.07 -18.39 -2.72
C LEU A 48 -13.37 -18.18 -4.21
N GLY A 49 -13.77 -16.99 -4.62
CA GLY A 49 -14.03 -16.64 -6.02
C GLY A 49 -15.36 -17.16 -6.58
N PHE A 50 -16.28 -17.65 -5.73
CA PHE A 50 -17.57 -18.21 -6.16
C PHE A 50 -18.53 -17.12 -6.63
N ILE A 51 -18.41 -15.89 -6.11
CA ILE A 51 -19.27 -14.76 -6.47
C ILE A 51 -18.47 -13.45 -6.51
N SER A 52 -18.83 -12.56 -7.45
CA SER A 52 -18.30 -11.19 -7.45
C SER A 52 -18.99 -10.30 -6.41
N GLN A 53 -18.30 -9.25 -5.96
CA GLN A 53 -18.86 -8.28 -5.04
C GLN A 53 -20.15 -7.64 -5.57
N GLU A 54 -20.18 -7.27 -6.85
CA GLU A 54 -21.34 -6.66 -7.51
C GLU A 54 -22.56 -7.59 -7.52
N LEU A 55 -22.34 -8.87 -7.77
CA LEU A 55 -23.40 -9.86 -7.78
C LEU A 55 -23.92 -10.11 -6.36
N LEU A 56 -23.05 -10.18 -5.35
CA LEU A 56 -23.42 -10.29 -3.94
C LEU A 56 -24.35 -9.14 -3.51
N ILE A 57 -23.95 -7.89 -3.79
CA ILE A 57 -24.74 -6.70 -3.51
C ILE A 57 -26.11 -6.79 -4.20
N THR A 58 -26.12 -7.11 -5.49
CA THR A 58 -27.36 -7.19 -6.28
C THR A 58 -28.34 -8.23 -5.72
N VAL A 59 -27.86 -9.39 -5.34
CA VAL A 59 -28.70 -10.44 -4.74
C VAL A 59 -29.25 -10.00 -3.39
N LEU A 60 -28.40 -9.45 -2.52
CA LEU A 60 -28.81 -9.00 -1.18
C LEU A 60 -29.83 -7.85 -1.25
N THR A 61 -29.60 -6.85 -2.07
CA THR A 61 -30.54 -5.73 -2.23
C THR A 61 -31.89 -6.15 -2.80
N THR A 62 -31.86 -7.02 -3.82
CA THR A 62 -33.10 -7.51 -4.46
C THR A 62 -33.92 -8.41 -3.53
N GLN A 63 -33.25 -9.30 -2.80
CA GLN A 63 -33.92 -10.27 -1.91
C GLN A 63 -34.40 -9.64 -0.60
N MET A 64 -33.63 -8.69 -0.06
CA MET A 64 -33.93 -8.06 1.22
C MET A 64 -34.79 -6.81 1.08
N GLY A 65 -34.87 -6.23 -0.11
CA GLY A 65 -35.57 -4.96 -0.38
C GLY A 65 -34.96 -3.79 0.41
N ILE A 66 -33.64 -3.81 0.58
CA ILE A 66 -32.84 -2.80 1.29
C ILE A 66 -31.88 -2.20 0.28
N ASP A 67 -31.78 -0.87 0.26
CA ASP A 67 -30.89 -0.17 -0.64
C ASP A 67 -29.42 -0.35 -0.22
N TYR A 68 -28.53 -0.45 -1.21
CA TYR A 68 -27.08 -0.43 -1.00
C TYR A 68 -26.55 1.00 -1.06
N ILE A 69 -25.57 1.29 -0.21
CA ILE A 69 -24.87 2.57 -0.22
C ILE A 69 -23.34 2.37 -0.29
N GLU A 70 -22.71 3.07 -1.21
CA GLU A 70 -21.26 3.17 -1.28
C GLU A 70 -20.80 4.28 -0.32
N LEU A 71 -20.42 3.89 0.91
CA LEU A 71 -20.03 4.84 1.97
C LEU A 71 -18.88 5.76 1.57
N LYS A 72 -17.98 5.28 0.73
CA LYS A 72 -16.86 6.08 0.22
C LYS A 72 -17.32 7.29 -0.61
N ALA A 73 -18.47 7.20 -1.26
CA ALA A 73 -19.06 8.30 -2.03
C ALA A 73 -19.79 9.33 -1.16
N CYS A 74 -20.04 9.01 0.13
CA CYS A 74 -20.81 9.87 1.02
C CYS A 74 -19.92 10.87 1.74
N LYS A 75 -20.36 12.13 1.79
CA LYS A 75 -19.80 13.14 2.69
C LYS A 75 -20.59 13.07 4.00
N LEU A 76 -19.97 12.54 5.04
CA LEU A 76 -20.61 12.43 6.35
C LEU A 76 -20.49 13.74 7.11
N ASP A 77 -21.56 14.12 7.80
CA ASP A 77 -21.61 15.33 8.64
C ASP A 77 -21.11 14.98 10.06
N GLU A 78 -20.07 15.69 10.52
CA GLU A 78 -19.47 15.44 11.84
C GLU A 78 -20.45 15.68 13.00
N ASP A 79 -21.40 16.61 12.85
CA ASP A 79 -22.39 16.87 13.90
C ASP A 79 -23.47 15.79 13.96
N LEU A 80 -23.77 15.15 12.84
CA LEU A 80 -24.62 13.97 12.79
C LEU A 80 -23.93 12.76 13.44
N LEU A 81 -22.65 12.57 13.15
CA LEU A 81 -21.86 11.45 13.70
C LEU A 81 -21.80 11.49 15.23
N LYS A 82 -21.72 12.66 15.85
CA LYS A 82 -21.75 12.84 17.32
C LYS A 82 -23.06 12.41 17.98
N GLN A 83 -24.15 12.28 17.22
CA GLN A 83 -25.45 11.90 17.77
C GLN A 83 -25.57 10.40 18.03
N VAL A 84 -24.79 9.57 17.34
CA VAL A 84 -24.76 8.13 17.57
C VAL A 84 -23.53 7.80 18.41
N PRO A 85 -23.72 7.26 19.63
CA PRO A 85 -22.61 6.88 20.50
C PRO A 85 -21.68 5.86 19.83
N GLU A 86 -20.38 6.11 19.95
CA GLU A 86 -19.34 5.32 19.30
C GLU A 86 -19.37 3.82 19.67
N ASN A 87 -19.73 3.51 20.92
CA ASN A 87 -19.90 2.12 21.37
C ASN A 87 -20.98 1.36 20.57
N LEU A 88 -22.04 2.05 20.12
CA LEU A 88 -23.07 1.47 19.25
C LEU A 88 -22.55 1.29 17.83
N VAL A 89 -21.83 2.30 17.32
CA VAL A 89 -21.21 2.29 15.99
C VAL A 89 -20.25 1.11 15.86
N ASN A 90 -19.36 0.93 16.82
CA ASN A 90 -18.40 -0.18 16.85
C ASN A 90 -19.07 -1.55 17.09
N LYS A 91 -20.04 -1.62 18.02
CA LYS A 91 -20.74 -2.86 18.36
C LYS A 91 -21.49 -3.44 17.17
N TYR A 92 -22.19 -2.57 16.43
CA TYR A 92 -23.09 -2.97 15.35
C TYR A 92 -22.47 -2.81 13.96
N LYS A 93 -21.27 -2.24 13.87
CA LYS A 93 -20.63 -1.86 12.58
C LYS A 93 -21.62 -1.09 11.70
N ALA A 94 -22.08 0.01 12.24
CA ALA A 94 -23.10 0.86 11.66
C ALA A 94 -22.70 2.32 11.76
N ILE A 95 -22.94 3.12 10.72
CA ILE A 95 -22.57 4.53 10.69
C ILE A 95 -23.73 5.38 10.16
N PRO A 96 -24.14 6.47 10.84
CA PRO A 96 -25.18 7.34 10.35
C PRO A 96 -24.67 8.15 9.15
N ILE A 97 -25.49 8.29 8.12
CA ILE A 97 -25.12 8.96 6.86
C ILE A 97 -25.92 10.22 6.56
N GLY A 98 -27.09 10.36 7.16
CA GLY A 98 -27.96 11.51 6.91
C GLY A 98 -29.37 11.24 7.40
N TYR A 99 -30.20 12.26 7.32
CA TYR A 99 -31.65 12.12 7.47
C TYR A 99 -32.30 11.91 6.11
N ASP A 100 -33.47 11.27 6.09
CA ASP A 100 -34.25 11.16 4.87
C ASP A 100 -34.66 12.56 4.39
N GLU A 101 -34.55 12.82 3.10
CA GLU A 101 -34.84 14.14 2.50
C GLU A 101 -36.30 14.61 2.70
N ASN A 102 -37.23 13.66 2.82
CA ASN A 102 -38.65 13.91 2.95
C ASN A 102 -39.15 13.84 4.41
N ASN A 103 -38.36 13.21 5.31
CA ASN A 103 -38.74 13.01 6.69
C ASN A 103 -37.55 13.09 7.66
N PRO A 104 -37.34 14.25 8.32
CA PRO A 104 -36.20 14.44 9.22
C PRO A 104 -36.24 13.56 10.50
N ASN A 105 -37.34 12.83 10.75
CA ASN A 105 -37.39 11.86 11.84
C ASN A 105 -36.85 10.48 11.47
N ILE A 106 -36.43 10.27 10.21
CA ILE A 106 -35.82 9.03 9.75
C ILE A 106 -34.33 9.26 9.59
N LEU A 107 -33.53 8.55 10.39
CA LEU A 107 -32.08 8.51 10.29
C LEU A 107 -31.67 7.35 9.39
N ARG A 108 -30.99 7.66 8.29
CA ARG A 108 -30.41 6.67 7.39
C ARG A 108 -29.06 6.21 7.95
N VAL A 109 -28.93 4.91 8.14
CA VAL A 109 -27.74 4.31 8.76
C VAL A 109 -27.18 3.22 7.84
N ALA A 110 -25.95 3.38 7.42
CA ALA A 110 -25.21 2.36 6.69
C ALA A 110 -24.75 1.26 7.65
N MET A 111 -25.08 0.03 7.37
CA MET A 111 -24.85 -1.11 8.25
C MET A 111 -24.28 -2.31 7.48
N VAL A 112 -23.41 -3.07 8.12
CA VAL A 112 -22.91 -4.33 7.55
C VAL A 112 -23.97 -5.42 7.61
N ASP A 113 -24.83 -5.40 8.64
CA ASP A 113 -26.00 -6.27 8.78
C ASP A 113 -27.27 -5.43 8.96
N PRO A 114 -27.94 -5.05 7.86
CA PRO A 114 -29.14 -4.23 7.92
C PRO A 114 -30.37 -4.96 8.48
N MET A 115 -30.22 -6.27 8.80
CA MET A 115 -31.27 -7.08 9.43
C MET A 115 -31.13 -7.21 10.95
N ASP A 116 -30.09 -6.61 11.54
CA ASP A 116 -29.92 -6.59 12.99
C ASP A 116 -30.91 -5.61 13.65
N LEU A 117 -32.03 -6.16 14.10
CA LEU A 117 -33.10 -5.39 14.77
C LEU A 117 -32.61 -4.72 16.06
N ASN A 118 -31.68 -5.36 16.80
CA ASN A 118 -31.14 -4.75 18.01
C ASN A 118 -30.33 -3.48 17.69
N ALA A 119 -29.59 -3.50 16.58
CA ALA A 119 -28.86 -2.33 16.12
C ALA A 119 -29.81 -1.19 15.74
N ILE A 120 -30.88 -1.49 15.01
CA ILE A 120 -31.90 -0.53 14.58
C ILE A 120 -32.58 0.10 15.80
N ASP A 121 -32.96 -0.74 16.78
CA ASP A 121 -33.63 -0.28 17.99
C ASP A 121 -32.70 0.53 18.89
N ASP A 122 -31.49 0.05 19.18
CA ASP A 122 -30.52 0.73 20.06
C ASP A 122 -30.10 2.10 19.48
N ILE A 123 -29.85 2.18 18.17
CA ILE A 123 -29.52 3.44 17.49
C ILE A 123 -30.73 4.38 17.47
N GLY A 124 -31.91 3.86 17.18
CA GLY A 124 -33.16 4.64 17.19
C GLY A 124 -33.46 5.23 18.56
N ILE A 125 -33.25 4.47 19.64
CA ILE A 125 -33.40 4.96 21.02
C ILE A 125 -32.36 6.03 21.33
N ALA A 126 -31.09 5.82 20.96
CA ALA A 126 -30.02 6.76 21.25
C ALA A 126 -30.19 8.10 20.54
N THR A 127 -30.72 8.10 19.32
CA THR A 127 -30.92 9.30 18.50
C THR A 127 -32.33 9.88 18.57
N ASN A 128 -33.26 9.15 19.22
CA ASN A 128 -34.69 9.48 19.24
C ASN A 128 -35.30 9.64 17.83
N THR A 129 -34.86 8.78 16.89
CA THR A 129 -35.31 8.79 15.48
C THR A 129 -35.72 7.39 15.04
N GLN A 130 -36.43 7.30 13.92
CA GLN A 130 -36.65 6.06 13.22
C GLN A 130 -35.40 5.75 12.37
N VAL A 131 -34.86 4.52 12.44
CA VAL A 131 -33.68 4.12 11.65
C VAL A 131 -34.12 3.45 10.36
N GLU A 132 -33.63 3.97 9.23
CA GLU A 132 -33.69 3.33 7.91
C GLU A 132 -32.33 2.66 7.64
N PRO A 133 -32.24 1.31 7.71
CA PRO A 133 -31.00 0.61 7.47
C PRO A 133 -30.68 0.54 5.98
N LEU A 134 -29.41 0.78 5.62
CA LEU A 134 -28.86 0.64 4.29
C LEU A 134 -27.72 -0.39 4.33
N LEU A 135 -27.62 -1.22 3.31
CA LEU A 135 -26.53 -2.18 3.20
C LEU A 135 -25.24 -1.45 2.83
N ALA A 136 -24.16 -1.70 3.55
CA ALA A 136 -22.82 -1.24 3.20
C ALA A 136 -21.79 -2.37 3.39
N MET A 137 -20.70 -2.31 2.64
CA MET A 137 -19.62 -3.28 2.77
C MET A 137 -18.87 -3.11 4.09
N GLU A 138 -18.46 -4.22 4.71
CA GLU A 138 -17.78 -4.21 6.00
C GLU A 138 -16.52 -3.38 5.99
N ASP A 139 -15.69 -3.52 4.94
CA ASP A 139 -14.44 -2.76 4.80
C ASP A 139 -14.71 -1.25 4.73
N ASP A 140 -15.76 -0.83 4.03
CA ASP A 140 -16.13 0.57 3.89
C ASP A 140 -16.68 1.16 5.20
N VAL A 141 -17.47 0.38 5.93
CA VAL A 141 -17.97 0.77 7.26
C VAL A 141 -16.82 0.90 8.25
N MET A 142 -15.91 -0.07 8.29
CA MET A 142 -14.76 -0.03 9.20
C MET A 142 -13.80 1.12 8.86
N GLU A 143 -13.57 1.38 7.57
CA GLU A 143 -12.77 2.53 7.13
C GLU A 143 -13.42 3.86 7.56
N ALA A 144 -14.74 3.98 7.41
CA ALA A 144 -15.48 5.17 7.82
C ALA A 144 -15.47 5.35 9.36
N ILE A 145 -15.68 4.29 10.13
CA ILE A 145 -15.58 4.32 11.59
C ILE A 145 -14.19 4.78 12.02
N GLY A 146 -13.13 4.18 11.47
CA GLY A 146 -11.75 4.57 11.77
C GLY A 146 -11.42 6.02 11.40
N LYS A 147 -12.01 6.52 10.32
CA LYS A 147 -11.79 7.90 9.86
C LYS A 147 -12.49 8.94 10.74
N TYR A 148 -13.72 8.69 11.13
CA TYR A 148 -14.56 9.70 11.76
C TYR A 148 -14.65 9.57 13.29
N TYR A 149 -14.57 8.36 13.84
CA TYR A 149 -14.62 8.11 15.28
C TYR A 149 -13.23 7.83 15.88
N GLY A 150 -12.28 7.28 15.13
CA GLY A 150 -10.94 6.97 15.64
C GLY A 150 -10.16 8.21 16.13
N ASN A 151 -10.39 9.38 15.52
CA ASN A 151 -9.78 10.63 15.97
C ASN A 151 -10.40 11.13 17.30
N ALA A 152 -11.68 10.88 17.54
CA ALA A 152 -12.35 11.27 18.78
C ALA A 152 -11.80 10.48 19.97
N GLN A 153 -11.60 9.17 19.85
CA GLN A 153 -11.00 8.32 20.89
C GLN A 153 -9.58 8.74 21.20
N ALA A 154 -8.78 9.06 20.18
CA ALA A 154 -7.41 9.53 20.37
C ALA A 154 -7.36 10.87 21.14
N MET A 155 -8.29 11.78 20.86
CA MET A 155 -8.40 13.05 21.60
C MET A 155 -8.88 12.82 23.03
N GLU A 156 -9.86 11.95 23.25
CA GLU A 156 -10.34 11.62 24.59
C GLU A 156 -9.26 10.95 25.44
N ALA A 157 -8.51 9.99 24.88
CA ALA A 157 -7.37 9.37 25.54
C ALA A 157 -6.27 10.40 25.85
N ALA A 158 -6.01 11.35 24.96
CA ALA A 158 -5.06 12.42 25.18
C ALA A 158 -5.50 13.38 26.32
N GLU A 159 -6.79 13.74 26.36
CA GLU A 159 -7.34 14.58 27.44
C GLU A 159 -7.33 13.86 28.79
N GLN A 160 -7.67 12.57 28.80
CA GLN A 160 -7.65 11.75 30.00
C GLN A 160 -6.23 11.64 30.57
N TYR A 161 -5.25 11.33 29.73
CA TYR A 161 -3.84 11.28 30.13
C TYR A 161 -3.35 12.63 30.70
N ARG A 162 -3.74 13.75 30.07
CA ARG A 162 -3.40 15.09 30.54
C ARG A 162 -4.01 15.39 31.92
N LYS A 163 -5.24 14.95 32.19
CA LYS A 163 -5.88 15.09 33.50
C LYS A 163 -5.15 14.26 34.55
N GLU A 164 -4.82 13.02 34.26
CA GLU A 164 -4.06 12.13 35.15
C GLU A 164 -2.67 12.72 35.50
N MET A 165 -1.97 13.30 34.52
CA MET A 165 -0.70 14.00 34.78
C MET A 165 -0.86 15.24 35.65
N GLN A 166 -1.96 16.00 35.50
CA GLN A 166 -2.22 17.17 36.34
C GLN A 166 -2.63 16.80 37.77
N GLU A 167 -3.38 15.73 37.96
CA GLU A 167 -3.85 15.26 39.26
C GLU A 167 -2.74 14.58 40.09
N ASN A 168 -1.86 13.82 39.42
CA ASN A 168 -0.82 13.05 40.09
C ASN A 168 0.47 13.82 40.35
N GLY A 169 0.61 15.06 39.88
CA GLY A 169 1.76 15.94 40.15
C GLY A 169 3.10 15.35 39.72
N VAL A 170 3.11 14.54 38.67
CA VAL A 170 4.27 13.75 38.23
C VAL A 170 5.37 14.68 37.72
N ASN A 171 6.45 14.79 38.49
CA ASN A 171 7.73 15.27 38.00
C ASN A 171 8.39 14.19 37.15
N ASP A 172 9.28 14.58 36.25
CA ASP A 172 10.07 13.76 35.30
C ASP A 172 10.74 12.48 35.89
N ALA A 173 10.59 12.20 37.19
CA ALA A 173 11.25 11.12 37.92
C ALA A 173 10.46 9.80 38.04
N ASP A 174 9.15 9.79 37.75
CA ASP A 174 8.31 8.59 37.88
C ASP A 174 8.10 7.81 36.57
N GLU A 175 9.11 7.85 35.69
CA GLU A 175 9.11 7.04 34.44
C GLU A 175 9.08 5.51 34.71
N GLU A 176 9.34 5.05 35.94
CA GLU A 176 9.25 3.62 36.33
C GLU A 176 7.81 3.10 36.42
N ALA A 177 6.83 3.97 36.64
CA ALA A 177 5.42 3.58 36.68
C ALA A 177 4.82 3.30 35.29
N LEU A 178 5.50 3.66 34.21
CA LEU A 178 5.10 3.38 32.82
C LEU A 178 5.45 1.94 32.37
N ASN A 179 6.17 1.18 33.19
CA ASN A 179 6.62 -0.17 32.88
C ASN A 179 5.60 -1.29 33.20
N GLU A 180 4.48 -0.98 33.85
CA GLU A 180 3.44 -1.96 34.04
C GLU A 180 2.49 -1.99 32.82
N ASP A 181 2.32 -3.18 32.25
CA ASP A 181 1.40 -3.54 31.15
C ASP A 181 -0.06 -3.27 31.52
N ILE A 182 -0.43 -2.02 31.69
CA ILE A 182 -1.84 -1.65 31.77
C ILE A 182 -2.30 -1.38 30.32
N GLU A 183 -2.79 -2.42 29.64
CA GLU A 183 -3.32 -2.35 28.27
C GLU A 183 -4.35 -1.22 28.05
N ASN A 184 -4.92 -0.70 29.12
CA ASN A 184 -5.94 0.33 29.12
C ASN A 184 -5.44 1.72 29.56
N SER A 185 -4.13 1.93 29.70
CA SER A 185 -3.60 3.28 30.01
C SER A 185 -3.90 4.24 28.83
N PRO A 186 -4.33 5.48 29.10
CA PRO A 186 -4.67 6.45 28.07
C PRO A 186 -3.57 6.68 27.04
N ILE A 187 -2.29 6.66 27.46
CA ILE A 187 -1.16 6.84 26.53
C ILE A 187 -0.95 5.61 25.63
N VAL A 188 -1.21 4.40 26.14
CA VAL A 188 -1.16 3.16 25.37
C VAL A 188 -2.22 3.17 24.29
N LEU A 189 -3.45 3.54 24.66
CA LEU A 189 -4.59 3.67 23.73
C LEU A 189 -4.31 4.74 22.67
N LEU A 190 -3.75 5.90 23.06
CA LEU A 190 -3.42 6.98 22.14
C LEU A 190 -2.41 6.52 21.08
N VAL A 191 -1.30 5.90 21.48
CA VAL A 191 -0.28 5.42 20.54
C VAL A 191 -0.84 4.32 19.64
N LYS A 192 -1.64 3.41 20.18
CA LYS A 192 -2.33 2.38 19.41
C LYS A 192 -3.23 2.99 18.34
N GLN A 193 -4.05 3.96 18.70
CA GLN A 193 -4.96 4.64 17.77
C GLN A 193 -4.23 5.43 16.68
N ILE A 194 -3.10 6.08 17.01
CA ILE A 194 -2.26 6.75 16.02
C ILE A 194 -1.77 5.74 14.97
N ILE A 195 -1.32 4.55 15.41
CA ILE A 195 -0.80 3.53 14.49
C ILE A 195 -1.95 2.90 13.68
N GLU A 196 -3.02 2.47 14.34
CA GLU A 196 -4.18 1.88 13.66
C GLU A 196 -4.84 2.85 12.68
N GLY A 197 -4.98 4.13 13.07
CA GLY A 197 -5.50 5.18 12.20
C GLY A 197 -4.63 5.39 10.96
N GLY A 198 -3.30 5.30 11.08
CA GLY A 198 -2.38 5.32 9.96
C GLY A 198 -2.58 4.13 9.02
N VAL A 199 -2.71 2.92 9.58
CA VAL A 199 -2.96 1.68 8.82
C VAL A 199 -4.28 1.77 8.05
N ARG A 200 -5.38 2.14 8.70
CA ARG A 200 -6.72 2.23 8.09
C ARG A 200 -6.79 3.29 7.00
N GLN A 201 -6.01 4.38 7.14
CA GLN A 201 -5.88 5.41 6.09
C GLN A 201 -4.83 5.06 5.01
N ARG A 202 -4.29 3.84 5.03
CA ARG A 202 -3.28 3.35 4.06
C ARG A 202 -2.04 4.24 3.99
N ALA A 203 -1.64 4.79 5.14
CA ALA A 203 -0.41 5.56 5.23
C ALA A 203 0.81 4.65 5.02
N SER A 204 1.81 5.15 4.32
CA SER A 204 3.13 4.50 4.24
C SER A 204 3.98 4.84 5.44
N ASP A 205 3.85 6.07 5.97
CA ASP A 205 4.64 6.55 7.09
C ASP A 205 3.76 7.41 8.02
N ILE A 206 4.00 7.30 9.33
CA ILE A 206 3.44 8.15 10.37
C ILE A 206 4.56 9.04 10.90
N HIS A 207 4.33 10.34 10.94
CA HIS A 207 5.26 11.32 11.49
C HIS A 207 4.65 11.92 12.75
N ILE A 208 5.37 11.82 13.88
CA ILE A 208 5.04 12.51 15.13
C ILE A 208 6.14 13.54 15.35
N GLU A 209 5.76 14.81 15.26
CA GLU A 209 6.69 15.92 15.14
C GLU A 209 6.51 16.91 16.30
N PRO A 210 7.51 17.08 17.17
CA PRO A 210 7.48 18.12 18.20
C PRO A 210 7.64 19.51 17.56
N LEU A 211 6.78 20.41 17.96
CA LEU A 211 6.84 21.84 17.71
C LEU A 211 7.03 22.56 19.04
N GLU A 212 7.17 23.88 19.02
CA GLU A 212 7.43 24.68 20.23
C GLU A 212 6.37 24.47 21.33
N SER A 213 5.09 24.40 20.98
CA SER A 213 3.98 24.29 21.94
C SER A 213 3.05 23.10 21.69
N SER A 214 3.35 22.26 20.70
CA SER A 214 2.44 21.19 20.30
C SER A 214 3.18 20.01 19.67
N VAL A 215 2.50 18.86 19.59
CA VAL A 215 2.93 17.67 18.86
C VAL A 215 2.03 17.50 17.66
N ARG A 216 2.59 17.55 16.46
CA ARG A 216 1.87 17.40 15.21
C ARG A 216 2.00 15.96 14.68
N VAL A 217 0.88 15.31 14.41
CA VAL A 217 0.82 14.00 13.76
C VAL A 217 0.44 14.17 12.29
N ARG A 218 1.26 13.60 11.39
CA ARG A 218 1.01 13.58 9.95
C ARG A 218 1.14 12.17 9.41
N TYR A 219 0.29 11.82 8.47
CA TYR A 219 0.37 10.58 7.72
C TYR A 219 0.84 10.85 6.30
N ARG A 220 1.73 10.00 5.80
CA ARG A 220 2.09 10.00 4.38
C ARG A 220 1.16 9.05 3.63
N ILE A 221 0.24 9.59 2.85
CA ILE A 221 -0.73 8.83 2.07
C ILE A 221 -0.45 9.12 0.58
N ASP A 222 -0.26 8.07 -0.21
CA ASP A 222 0.09 8.15 -1.63
C ASP A 222 1.25 9.13 -1.94
N GLY A 223 2.27 9.12 -1.07
CA GLY A 223 3.47 9.94 -1.18
C GLY A 223 3.35 11.36 -0.59
N ALA A 224 2.13 11.87 -0.32
CA ALA A 224 1.90 13.20 0.23
C ALA A 224 1.69 13.15 1.75
N LEU A 225 2.30 14.11 2.48
CA LEU A 225 2.08 14.27 3.92
C LEU A 225 0.77 15.03 4.16
N LYS A 226 -0.13 14.39 4.92
CA LYS A 226 -1.39 15.00 5.38
C LYS A 226 -1.34 15.25 6.88
N HIS A 227 -1.79 16.41 7.33
CA HIS A 227 -2.01 16.70 8.74
C HIS A 227 -3.23 15.91 9.24
N VAL A 228 -3.09 15.25 10.38
CA VAL A 228 -4.15 14.41 10.95
C VAL A 228 -4.61 14.95 12.30
N MET A 229 -3.67 15.19 13.21
CA MET A 229 -3.96 15.63 14.57
C MET A 229 -2.85 16.52 15.13
N THR A 230 -3.23 17.36 16.10
CA THR A 230 -2.28 18.13 16.91
C THR A 230 -2.63 17.92 18.38
N TYR A 231 -1.61 17.60 19.18
CA TYR A 231 -1.73 17.40 20.62
C TYR A 231 -0.92 18.44 21.39
N ASP A 232 -1.16 18.55 22.70
CA ASP A 232 -0.33 19.35 23.60
C ASP A 232 1.08 18.79 23.70
N ILE A 233 2.09 19.68 23.81
CA ILE A 233 3.49 19.28 23.88
C ILE A 233 3.79 18.37 25.08
N GLY A 234 3.07 18.51 26.20
CA GLY A 234 3.19 17.66 27.38
C GLY A 234 2.96 16.16 27.13
N LEU A 235 2.28 15.79 26.04
CA LEU A 235 2.05 14.39 25.67
C LEU A 235 3.25 13.75 24.96
N LEU A 236 4.21 14.54 24.48
CA LEU A 236 5.35 14.06 23.70
C LEU A 236 6.17 13.00 24.44
N ALA A 237 6.49 13.27 25.70
CA ALA A 237 7.32 12.36 26.51
C ALA A 237 6.67 10.99 26.68
N GLY A 238 5.37 10.96 27.00
CA GLY A 238 4.60 9.71 27.11
C GLY A 238 4.47 8.96 25.79
N ILE A 239 4.18 9.67 24.69
CA ILE A 239 4.09 9.07 23.35
C ILE A 239 5.45 8.44 22.96
N SER A 240 6.55 9.19 23.12
CA SER A 240 7.90 8.70 22.77
C SER A 240 8.32 7.52 23.64
N ALA A 241 8.07 7.57 24.96
CA ALA A 241 8.35 6.48 25.87
C ALA A 241 7.58 5.20 25.49
N ARG A 242 6.28 5.31 25.24
CA ARG A 242 5.47 4.15 24.82
C ARG A 242 5.96 3.55 23.51
N ILE A 243 6.28 4.36 22.50
CA ILE A 243 6.80 3.89 21.22
C ILE A 243 8.16 3.19 21.42
N LYS A 244 9.04 3.71 22.27
CA LYS A 244 10.31 3.06 22.60
C LYS A 244 10.12 1.70 23.26
N ILE A 245 9.17 1.59 24.21
CA ILE A 245 8.84 0.31 24.88
C ILE A 245 8.44 -0.74 23.86
N ILE A 246 7.42 -0.44 23.05
CA ILE A 246 6.91 -1.42 22.08
C ILE A 246 7.87 -1.69 20.92
N GLY A 247 8.79 -0.76 20.65
CA GLY A 247 9.83 -0.87 19.62
C GLY A 247 11.15 -1.48 20.10
N GLY A 248 11.25 -1.85 21.39
CA GLY A 248 12.46 -2.44 21.98
C GLY A 248 13.64 -1.47 22.06
N MET A 249 13.38 -0.17 22.26
CA MET A 249 14.37 0.90 22.35
C MET A 249 14.61 1.34 23.80
N ASP A 250 15.73 2.02 24.06
CA ASP A 250 16.08 2.54 25.37
C ASP A 250 15.28 3.82 25.68
N ILE A 251 14.47 3.78 26.75
CA ILE A 251 13.60 4.89 27.17
C ILE A 251 14.44 6.01 27.80
N ALA A 252 15.51 5.65 28.50
CA ALA A 252 16.36 6.61 29.24
C ALA A 252 17.25 7.45 28.30
N GLU A 253 17.62 6.94 27.13
CA GLU A 253 18.45 7.66 26.16
C GLU A 253 17.58 8.55 25.25
N LYS A 254 17.64 9.87 25.50
CA LYS A 254 16.88 10.89 24.74
C LYS A 254 17.77 11.76 23.84
N ARG A 255 19.08 11.52 23.82
CA ARG A 255 20.06 12.39 23.13
C ARG A 255 20.61 11.78 21.85
N LYS A 256 20.37 10.51 21.61
CA LYS A 256 20.87 9.78 20.44
C LYS A 256 19.73 9.27 19.58
N PRO A 257 19.92 9.20 18.25
CA PRO A 257 18.98 8.51 17.39
C PRO A 257 18.84 7.03 17.79
N GLN A 258 17.63 6.52 17.69
CA GLN A 258 17.33 5.11 17.94
C GLN A 258 16.40 4.57 16.86
N ASP A 259 16.61 3.31 16.48
CA ASP A 259 15.76 2.59 15.56
C ASP A 259 15.16 1.38 16.27
N GLY A 260 13.90 1.08 15.98
CA GLY A 260 13.16 -0.04 16.56
C GLY A 260 12.19 -0.68 15.57
N ARG A 261 11.58 -1.78 15.98
CA ARG A 261 10.61 -2.51 15.18
C ARG A 261 9.43 -2.96 16.02
N ILE A 262 8.22 -2.76 15.50
CA ILE A 262 6.96 -3.13 16.16
C ILE A 262 6.20 -4.04 15.21
N THR A 263 5.63 -5.14 15.73
CA THR A 263 4.65 -5.95 15.01
C THR A 263 3.28 -5.69 15.59
N ILE A 264 2.32 -5.33 14.76
CA ILE A 264 0.94 -5.03 15.19
C ILE A 264 -0.08 -5.72 14.30
N MET A 265 -1.16 -6.19 14.92
CA MET A 265 -2.32 -6.72 14.20
C MET A 265 -3.39 -5.63 14.09
N VAL A 266 -3.77 -5.27 12.87
CA VAL A 266 -4.87 -4.33 12.60
C VAL A 266 -5.82 -5.00 11.61
N ASP A 267 -7.10 -5.07 11.98
CA ASP A 267 -8.17 -5.65 11.15
C ASP A 267 -7.80 -7.04 10.59
N ARG A 268 -7.22 -7.90 11.46
CA ARG A 268 -6.73 -9.28 11.20
C ARG A 268 -5.55 -9.39 10.23
N ARG A 269 -4.89 -8.29 9.90
CA ARG A 269 -3.67 -8.28 9.09
C ARG A 269 -2.48 -7.88 9.94
N GLU A 270 -1.35 -8.54 9.69
CA GLU A 270 -0.11 -8.25 10.40
C GLU A 270 0.67 -7.15 9.68
N TYR A 271 1.08 -6.14 10.45
CA TYR A 271 1.91 -5.03 9.98
C TYR A 271 3.25 -5.03 10.68
N ASP A 272 4.30 -4.86 9.90
CA ASP A 272 5.64 -4.53 10.36
C ASP A 272 5.81 -3.01 10.39
N VAL A 273 6.11 -2.46 11.55
CA VAL A 273 6.29 -1.02 11.75
C VAL A 273 7.73 -0.76 12.13
N ARG A 274 8.48 -0.15 11.22
CA ARG A 274 9.86 0.28 11.48
C ARG A 274 9.82 1.68 12.05
N VAL A 275 10.44 1.86 13.21
CA VAL A 275 10.43 3.11 13.97
C VAL A 275 11.80 3.73 13.95
N SER A 276 11.88 5.00 13.64
CA SER A 276 13.11 5.81 13.82
C SER A 276 12.80 7.02 14.66
N ILE A 277 13.55 7.20 15.74
CA ILE A 277 13.44 8.32 16.68
C ILE A 277 14.68 9.18 16.55
N LEU A 278 14.48 10.48 16.36
CA LEU A 278 15.54 11.45 16.20
C LEU A 278 15.36 12.60 17.19
N PRO A 279 16.35 12.89 18.07
CA PRO A 279 16.32 14.07 18.91
C PRO A 279 16.32 15.37 18.08
N THR A 280 15.41 16.27 18.40
CA THR A 280 15.29 17.60 17.77
C THR A 280 15.29 18.70 18.83
N VAL A 281 15.26 19.97 18.42
CA VAL A 281 15.28 21.13 19.34
C VAL A 281 14.10 21.12 20.32
N TYR A 282 12.91 20.69 19.86
CA TYR A 282 11.70 20.69 20.68
C TYR A 282 11.35 19.31 21.28
N GLY A 283 12.24 18.33 21.14
CA GLY A 283 12.04 16.98 21.65
C GLY A 283 12.31 15.90 20.61
N GLU A 284 11.90 14.67 20.88
CA GLU A 284 12.14 13.54 19.99
C GLU A 284 11.09 13.47 18.86
N LYS A 285 11.57 13.55 17.62
CA LYS A 285 10.74 13.30 16.43
C LYS A 285 10.70 11.80 16.17
N THR A 286 9.51 11.24 15.96
CA THR A 286 9.33 9.83 15.61
C THR A 286 8.78 9.71 14.17
N VAL A 287 9.35 8.79 13.41
CA VAL A 287 8.82 8.35 12.12
C VAL A 287 8.61 6.85 12.18
N MET A 288 7.40 6.41 11.82
CA MET A 288 7.04 5.01 11.77
C MET A 288 6.67 4.65 10.33
N ARG A 289 7.39 3.72 9.71
CA ARG A 289 7.07 3.18 8.40
C ARG A 289 6.20 1.95 8.55
N LEU A 290 5.04 1.95 7.91
CA LEU A 290 4.06 0.87 7.95
C LEU A 290 4.24 -0.04 6.73
N THR A 291 4.47 -1.32 6.95
CA THR A 291 4.58 -2.32 5.89
C THR A 291 3.62 -3.47 6.19
N SER A 292 2.66 -3.70 5.29
CA SER A 292 1.80 -4.89 5.37
C SER A 292 2.59 -6.10 4.90
N LYS A 293 2.57 -7.19 5.64
CA LYS A 293 3.23 -8.43 5.23
C LYS A 293 2.57 -9.04 3.98
N ASP A 294 1.25 -8.88 3.84
CA ASP A 294 0.47 -9.45 2.73
C ASP A 294 0.51 -8.57 1.45
N GLY A 295 1.06 -7.37 1.53
CA GLY A 295 0.91 -6.34 0.48
C GLY A 295 2.01 -6.31 -0.59
N LEU A 296 3.07 -7.10 -0.45
CA LEU A 296 4.23 -7.06 -1.36
C LEU A 296 4.14 -8.07 -2.50
N THR A 297 3.53 -9.23 -2.28
CA THR A 297 3.23 -10.19 -3.33
C THR A 297 1.89 -9.84 -3.96
N LYS A 298 1.91 -9.29 -5.15
CA LYS A 298 0.70 -8.96 -5.93
C LYS A 298 0.67 -9.82 -7.19
N PRO A 299 -0.51 -10.17 -7.69
CA PRO A 299 -0.56 -10.75 -9.03
C PRO A 299 0.01 -9.74 -10.04
N LYS A 300 0.73 -10.20 -11.05
CA LYS A 300 1.38 -9.32 -12.06
C LYS A 300 0.38 -8.40 -12.78
N SER A 301 -0.89 -8.78 -12.89
CA SER A 301 -1.97 -7.93 -13.39
C SER A 301 -2.20 -6.66 -12.55
N ALA A 302 -1.87 -6.69 -11.26
CA ALA A 302 -2.01 -5.54 -10.36
C ALA A 302 -0.81 -4.58 -10.40
N LEU A 303 0.30 -4.94 -11.06
CA LEU A 303 1.46 -4.06 -11.26
C LEU A 303 1.17 -2.92 -12.25
N GLY A 304 0.14 -3.08 -13.09
CA GLY A 304 -0.28 -2.06 -14.03
C GLY A 304 0.35 -2.19 -15.42
N PHE A 305 0.90 -3.34 -15.74
CA PHE A 305 1.41 -3.61 -17.08
C PHE A 305 0.30 -3.59 -18.13
N GLY A 306 0.57 -2.93 -19.25
CA GLY A 306 -0.21 -3.11 -20.46
C GLY A 306 0.08 -4.48 -21.12
N PRO A 307 -0.74 -4.92 -22.07
CA PRO A 307 -0.57 -6.24 -22.71
C PRO A 307 0.80 -6.45 -23.39
N LYS A 308 1.40 -5.38 -23.92
CA LYS A 308 2.75 -5.42 -24.53
C LYS A 308 3.82 -5.53 -23.48
N GLU A 309 3.72 -4.73 -22.41
CA GLU A 309 4.66 -4.72 -21.29
C GLU A 309 4.66 -6.06 -20.56
N LEU A 310 3.48 -6.65 -20.35
CA LEU A 310 3.35 -7.97 -19.74
C LEU A 310 4.09 -9.04 -20.54
N LYS A 311 3.98 -8.99 -21.87
CA LYS A 311 4.69 -9.93 -22.77
C LYS A 311 6.21 -9.77 -22.68
N VAL A 312 6.71 -8.54 -22.57
CA VAL A 312 8.14 -8.24 -22.43
C VAL A 312 8.62 -8.71 -21.06
N PHE A 313 7.84 -8.43 -20.00
CA PHE A 313 8.13 -8.87 -18.65
C PHE A 313 8.24 -10.40 -18.54
N ASP A 314 7.24 -11.13 -19.05
CA ASP A 314 7.25 -12.58 -19.09
C ASP A 314 8.44 -13.12 -19.90
N GLY A 315 8.79 -12.48 -21.02
CA GLY A 315 9.96 -12.82 -21.81
C GLY A 315 11.29 -12.62 -21.07
N ILE A 316 11.40 -11.58 -20.24
CA ILE A 316 12.58 -11.36 -19.39
C ILE A 316 12.67 -12.43 -18.30
N LEU A 317 11.54 -12.73 -17.62
CA LEU A 317 11.50 -13.73 -16.54
C LEU A 317 11.72 -15.17 -17.02
N SER A 318 11.40 -15.48 -18.28
CA SER A 318 11.57 -16.82 -18.83
C SER A 318 13.01 -17.21 -19.14
N ASN A 319 13.98 -16.30 -18.95
CA ASN A 319 15.39 -16.64 -19.14
C ASN A 319 15.86 -17.62 -18.06
N PRO A 320 16.54 -18.71 -18.44
CA PRO A 320 16.96 -19.73 -17.48
C PRO A 320 18.15 -19.29 -16.61
N HIS A 321 18.94 -18.33 -17.06
CA HIS A 321 20.10 -17.77 -16.36
C HIS A 321 20.37 -16.35 -16.84
N GLY A 322 21.19 -15.62 -16.10
CA GLY A 322 21.51 -14.23 -16.39
C GLY A 322 21.10 -13.29 -15.27
N ILE A 323 21.25 -11.98 -15.47
CA ILE A 323 20.87 -10.96 -14.49
C ILE A 323 19.68 -10.15 -14.99
N ILE A 324 18.66 -10.06 -14.15
CA ILE A 324 17.53 -9.14 -14.28
C ILE A 324 17.71 -8.04 -13.26
N LEU A 325 17.72 -6.78 -13.71
CA LEU A 325 17.85 -5.61 -12.85
C LEU A 325 16.59 -4.77 -12.85
N VAL A 326 16.06 -4.51 -11.65
CA VAL A 326 14.96 -3.55 -11.46
C VAL A 326 15.54 -2.27 -10.87
N THR A 327 15.33 -1.14 -11.52
CA THR A 327 15.92 0.14 -11.10
C THR A 327 14.89 1.24 -10.88
N GLY A 328 15.28 2.24 -10.11
CA GLY A 328 14.48 3.41 -9.78
C GLY A 328 14.79 3.96 -8.39
N PRO A 329 14.27 5.14 -8.03
CA PRO A 329 14.46 5.73 -6.70
C PRO A 329 13.77 4.92 -5.60
N THR A 330 14.02 5.31 -4.37
CA THR A 330 13.30 4.77 -3.21
C THR A 330 11.81 5.05 -3.35
N GLY A 331 10.97 4.04 -3.09
CA GLY A 331 9.51 4.16 -3.22
C GLY A 331 8.96 4.03 -4.64
N SER A 332 9.77 3.66 -5.64
CA SER A 332 9.29 3.39 -7.00
C SER A 332 8.59 2.04 -7.18
N GLY A 333 8.52 1.21 -6.13
CA GLY A 333 7.84 -0.08 -6.14
C GLY A 333 8.71 -1.27 -6.57
N LYS A 334 10.05 -1.14 -6.58
CA LYS A 334 10.99 -2.20 -6.97
C LYS A 334 10.78 -3.50 -6.20
N SER A 335 10.69 -3.42 -4.86
CA SER A 335 10.47 -4.60 -4.01
C SER A 335 9.18 -5.34 -4.39
N THR A 336 8.08 -4.63 -4.64
CA THR A 336 6.82 -5.25 -5.08
C THR A 336 7.01 -6.00 -6.41
N THR A 337 7.68 -5.40 -7.39
CA THR A 337 7.96 -6.05 -8.69
C THR A 337 8.85 -7.28 -8.52
N LEU A 338 9.91 -7.19 -7.70
CA LEU A 338 10.79 -8.33 -7.40
C LEU A 338 10.03 -9.46 -6.70
N TYR A 339 9.28 -9.15 -5.64
CA TYR A 339 8.51 -10.15 -4.89
C TYR A 339 7.44 -10.81 -5.77
N THR A 340 6.78 -10.03 -6.64
CA THR A 340 5.86 -10.59 -7.64
C THR A 340 6.61 -11.51 -8.63
N SER A 341 7.80 -11.10 -9.11
CA SER A 341 8.62 -11.93 -9.99
C SER A 341 9.03 -13.25 -9.32
N LEU A 342 9.48 -13.18 -8.07
CA LEU A 342 9.87 -14.37 -7.31
C LEU A 342 8.69 -15.30 -7.06
N SER A 343 7.52 -14.73 -6.73
CA SER A 343 6.30 -15.52 -6.51
C SER A 343 5.85 -16.27 -7.79
N GLU A 344 6.02 -15.67 -8.96
CA GLU A 344 5.72 -16.30 -10.25
C GLU A 344 6.73 -17.43 -10.60
N LEU A 345 7.98 -17.28 -10.18
CA LEU A 345 9.05 -18.24 -10.43
C LEU A 345 9.13 -19.35 -9.38
N ASN A 346 8.42 -19.21 -8.26
CA ASN A 346 8.47 -20.10 -7.12
C ASN A 346 7.61 -21.35 -7.36
N THR A 347 8.22 -22.39 -7.86
CA THR A 347 7.63 -23.72 -8.08
C THR A 347 8.34 -24.76 -7.21
N GLU A 348 7.73 -25.93 -7.02
CA GLU A 348 8.29 -26.98 -6.14
C GLU A 348 9.65 -27.52 -6.59
N ASP A 349 10.00 -27.35 -7.87
CA ASP A 349 11.22 -27.83 -8.51
C ASP A 349 12.32 -26.76 -8.63
N VAL A 350 12.11 -25.55 -8.05
CA VAL A 350 13.05 -24.43 -8.15
C VAL A 350 13.52 -23.99 -6.76
N ASN A 351 14.83 -23.99 -6.54
CA ASN A 351 15.43 -23.48 -5.30
C ASN A 351 15.72 -21.98 -5.40
N ILE A 352 14.91 -21.16 -4.70
CA ILE A 352 15.05 -19.71 -4.66
C ILE A 352 15.67 -19.29 -3.32
N ILE A 353 16.76 -18.54 -3.37
CA ILE A 353 17.40 -17.99 -2.17
C ILE A 353 17.58 -16.49 -2.33
N THR A 354 17.21 -15.72 -1.31
CA THR A 354 17.39 -14.27 -1.30
C THR A 354 18.39 -13.80 -0.26
N VAL A 355 18.97 -12.61 -0.46
CA VAL A 355 19.70 -11.85 0.55
C VAL A 355 19.22 -10.40 0.53
N GLU A 356 18.78 -9.89 1.68
CA GLU A 356 18.02 -8.63 1.78
C GLU A 356 18.45 -7.79 3.01
N ASP A 357 18.27 -6.46 2.95
CA ASP A 357 18.61 -5.54 4.04
C ASP A 357 17.50 -4.48 4.26
N PRO A 358 16.48 -4.85 5.05
CA PRO A 358 16.13 -6.18 5.56
C PRO A 358 15.13 -6.91 4.66
N VAL A 359 14.76 -8.14 5.03
CA VAL A 359 13.61 -8.88 4.45
C VAL A 359 12.33 -8.07 4.69
N GLU A 360 11.62 -7.73 3.62
CA GLU A 360 10.41 -6.88 3.69
C GLU A 360 9.16 -7.69 4.03
N ALA A 361 9.02 -8.90 3.49
CA ALA A 361 7.93 -9.85 3.78
C ALA A 361 8.42 -11.28 3.58
N ASN A 362 7.84 -12.22 4.30
CA ASN A 362 8.14 -13.63 4.09
C ASN A 362 7.35 -14.15 2.89
N ILE A 363 8.01 -14.94 2.05
CA ILE A 363 7.40 -15.66 0.92
C ILE A 363 7.56 -17.15 1.18
N ASP A 364 6.44 -17.86 1.25
CA ASP A 364 6.47 -19.30 1.43
C ASP A 364 7.22 -19.98 0.28
N GLY A 365 8.03 -21.00 0.59
CA GLY A 365 8.84 -21.74 -0.37
C GLY A 365 10.15 -21.05 -0.75
N ILE A 366 10.46 -19.84 -0.27
CA ILE A 366 11.70 -19.10 -0.54
C ILE A 366 12.56 -19.00 0.71
N ASN A 367 13.85 -19.29 0.58
CA ASN A 367 14.83 -19.14 1.64
C ASN A 367 15.37 -17.70 1.67
N GLN A 368 14.91 -16.90 2.62
CA GLN A 368 15.27 -15.48 2.70
C GLN A 368 16.32 -15.22 3.78
N VAL A 369 17.47 -14.68 3.39
CA VAL A 369 18.60 -14.34 4.26
C VAL A 369 18.57 -12.83 4.54
N GLN A 370 18.61 -12.45 5.80
CA GLN A 370 18.73 -11.06 6.19
C GLN A 370 20.18 -10.68 6.50
N VAL A 371 20.64 -9.57 5.94
CA VAL A 371 21.94 -8.96 6.25
C VAL A 371 22.04 -8.69 7.75
N ASN A 372 23.17 -9.02 8.35
CA ASN A 372 23.50 -8.74 9.73
C ASN A 372 24.96 -8.31 9.86
N VAL A 373 25.19 -7.02 9.82
CA VAL A 373 26.55 -6.45 9.86
C VAL A 373 27.29 -6.80 11.16
N LYS A 374 26.57 -6.95 12.28
CA LYS A 374 27.18 -7.34 13.58
C LYS A 374 27.74 -8.77 13.57
N ALA A 375 27.15 -9.64 12.74
CA ALA A 375 27.58 -11.01 12.53
C ALA A 375 28.43 -11.18 11.26
N GLU A 376 28.91 -10.08 10.66
CA GLU A 376 29.67 -10.04 9.40
C GLU A 376 28.92 -10.67 8.20
N MET A 377 27.61 -10.83 8.31
CA MET A 377 26.72 -11.31 7.24
C MET A 377 26.39 -10.14 6.31
N THR A 378 27.31 -9.82 5.40
CA THR A 378 27.14 -8.79 4.36
C THR A 378 26.49 -9.40 3.10
N PHE A 379 26.05 -8.57 2.13
CA PHE A 379 25.56 -9.05 0.84
C PHE A 379 26.58 -9.97 0.16
N ALA A 380 27.86 -9.58 0.08
CA ALA A 380 28.90 -10.38 -0.55
C ALA A 380 29.19 -11.70 0.20
N ALA A 381 29.23 -11.66 1.54
CA ALA A 381 29.44 -12.86 2.36
C ALA A 381 28.29 -13.87 2.22
N ALA A 382 27.04 -13.37 2.29
CA ALA A 382 25.85 -14.19 2.09
C ALA A 382 25.82 -14.81 0.69
N LEU A 383 26.07 -14.02 -0.35
CA LEU A 383 26.02 -14.45 -1.75
C LEU A 383 27.06 -15.58 -2.03
N ARG A 384 28.28 -15.47 -1.50
CA ARG A 384 29.27 -16.55 -1.58
C ARG A 384 28.79 -17.84 -0.92
N SER A 385 28.00 -17.75 0.14
CA SER A 385 27.45 -18.92 0.81
C SER A 385 26.25 -19.47 0.06
N ILE A 386 25.40 -18.62 -0.48
CA ILE A 386 24.24 -19.00 -1.30
C ILE A 386 24.67 -19.84 -2.51
N LEU A 387 25.76 -19.47 -3.19
CA LEU A 387 26.32 -20.24 -4.31
C LEU A 387 26.74 -21.70 -3.98
N ARG A 388 26.79 -22.07 -2.69
CA ARG A 388 27.05 -23.45 -2.23
C ARG A 388 25.79 -24.14 -1.68
N GLN A 389 24.61 -23.52 -1.87
CA GLN A 389 23.31 -24.03 -1.43
C GLN A 389 22.46 -24.55 -2.61
N ASP A 390 23.12 -24.85 -3.75
CA ASP A 390 22.46 -25.36 -4.96
C ASP A 390 21.26 -24.49 -5.42
N PRO A 391 21.44 -23.15 -5.57
CA PRO A 391 20.35 -22.27 -5.95
C PRO A 391 20.12 -22.32 -7.47
N ASP A 392 18.86 -22.27 -7.90
CA ASP A 392 18.48 -21.99 -9.28
C ASP A 392 18.32 -20.48 -9.51
N ILE A 393 17.67 -19.82 -8.54
CA ILE A 393 17.40 -18.39 -8.59
C ILE A 393 17.94 -17.70 -7.34
N ILE A 394 18.68 -16.62 -7.55
CA ILE A 394 19.25 -15.81 -6.47
C ILE A 394 18.67 -14.40 -6.55
N MET A 395 18.06 -13.92 -5.47
CA MET A 395 17.69 -12.52 -5.38
C MET A 395 18.62 -11.78 -4.42
N ILE A 396 19.18 -10.67 -4.90
CA ILE A 396 19.99 -9.76 -4.12
C ILE A 396 19.17 -8.47 -3.95
N GLY A 397 18.82 -8.10 -2.72
CA GLY A 397 17.97 -6.93 -2.44
C GLY A 397 18.44 -5.70 -3.19
N GLU A 398 19.73 -5.43 -3.16
CA GLU A 398 20.37 -4.39 -4.00
C GLU A 398 21.86 -4.63 -4.18
N ILE A 399 22.43 -4.11 -5.28
CA ILE A 399 23.87 -4.10 -5.54
C ILE A 399 24.38 -2.67 -5.29
N ARG A 400 25.20 -2.50 -4.23
CA ARG A 400 25.77 -1.19 -3.84
C ARG A 400 27.25 -1.06 -4.17
N ASP A 401 27.98 -2.16 -4.24
CA ASP A 401 29.43 -2.19 -4.32
C ASP A 401 29.94 -3.14 -5.41
N SER A 402 31.21 -2.95 -5.79
CA SER A 402 31.88 -3.73 -6.84
C SER A 402 31.99 -5.21 -6.49
N GLU A 403 32.18 -5.55 -5.21
CA GLU A 403 32.36 -6.93 -4.77
C GLU A 403 31.08 -7.74 -4.97
N THR A 404 29.95 -7.21 -4.52
CA THR A 404 28.62 -7.81 -4.72
C THR A 404 28.30 -7.91 -6.21
N ALA A 405 28.60 -6.86 -7.01
CA ALA A 405 28.38 -6.86 -8.46
C ALA A 405 29.15 -7.97 -9.16
N GLN A 406 30.43 -8.15 -8.83
CA GLN A 406 31.30 -9.19 -9.44
C GLN A 406 30.77 -10.59 -9.13
N ILE A 407 30.38 -10.87 -7.89
CA ILE A 407 29.86 -12.19 -7.50
C ILE A 407 28.51 -12.45 -8.20
N ALA A 408 27.64 -11.46 -8.27
CA ALA A 408 26.33 -11.54 -8.93
C ALA A 408 26.47 -11.87 -10.43
N VAL A 409 27.37 -11.14 -11.12
CA VAL A 409 27.67 -11.35 -12.55
C VAL A 409 28.27 -12.75 -12.76
N GLN A 410 29.18 -13.19 -11.89
CA GLN A 410 29.76 -14.50 -11.99
C GLN A 410 28.74 -15.62 -11.79
N ALA A 411 27.82 -15.46 -10.83
CA ALA A 411 26.70 -16.38 -10.62
C ALA A 411 25.83 -16.52 -11.89
N ALA A 412 25.51 -15.40 -12.52
CA ALA A 412 24.71 -15.35 -13.74
C ALA A 412 25.38 -16.08 -14.92
N ILE A 413 26.68 -15.86 -15.13
CA ILE A 413 27.43 -16.49 -16.21
C ILE A 413 27.60 -18.02 -15.97
N THR A 414 27.63 -18.41 -14.69
CA THR A 414 27.75 -19.84 -14.32
C THR A 414 26.43 -20.59 -14.30
N GLY A 415 25.33 -19.99 -14.73
CA GLY A 415 24.06 -20.68 -14.98
C GLY A 415 22.91 -20.36 -14.04
N HIS A 416 23.07 -19.42 -13.11
CA HIS A 416 22.01 -19.03 -12.19
C HIS A 416 21.21 -17.83 -12.73
N LEU A 417 19.91 -17.78 -12.44
CA LEU A 417 19.12 -16.57 -12.65
C LEU A 417 19.28 -15.65 -11.43
N VAL A 418 19.87 -14.48 -11.66
CA VAL A 418 20.08 -13.47 -10.61
C VAL A 418 19.10 -12.33 -10.79
N VAL A 419 18.36 -11.97 -9.76
CA VAL A 419 17.42 -10.83 -9.77
C VAL A 419 17.88 -9.82 -8.71
N SER A 420 18.02 -8.55 -9.09
CA SER A 420 18.50 -7.54 -8.14
C SER A 420 17.97 -6.14 -8.44
N THR A 421 18.25 -5.18 -7.52
CA THR A 421 17.95 -3.77 -7.74
C THR A 421 19.18 -2.90 -7.80
N LEU A 422 18.99 -1.77 -8.49
CA LEU A 422 19.92 -0.64 -8.52
C LEU A 422 19.16 0.68 -8.33
N HIS A 423 19.89 1.75 -8.06
CA HIS A 423 19.36 3.11 -7.97
C HIS A 423 19.87 3.95 -9.14
N THR A 424 19.25 3.79 -10.32
CA THR A 424 19.51 4.59 -11.53
C THR A 424 18.19 5.11 -12.09
N ASN A 425 18.26 6.07 -13.01
CA ASN A 425 17.07 6.77 -13.52
C ASN A 425 16.46 6.14 -14.77
N SER A 426 17.23 5.36 -15.54
CA SER A 426 16.79 4.69 -16.77
C SER A 426 17.39 3.28 -16.90
N ALA A 427 16.86 2.48 -17.80
CA ALA A 427 17.38 1.14 -18.07
C ALA A 427 18.79 1.21 -18.68
N ALA A 428 19.03 2.13 -19.61
CA ALA A 428 20.33 2.31 -20.23
C ALA A 428 21.41 2.76 -19.23
N SER A 429 21.09 3.69 -18.33
CA SER A 429 22.01 4.14 -17.28
C SER A 429 22.31 3.05 -16.24
N THR A 430 21.46 2.03 -16.12
CA THR A 430 21.73 0.86 -15.27
C THR A 430 22.90 0.04 -15.82
N VAL A 431 22.99 -0.13 -17.13
CA VAL A 431 24.09 -0.87 -17.76
C VAL A 431 25.41 -0.15 -17.53
N THR A 432 25.48 1.16 -17.76
CA THR A 432 26.70 1.93 -17.50
C THR A 432 27.08 1.89 -16.02
N ARG A 433 26.10 1.91 -15.11
CA ARG A 433 26.36 1.82 -13.68
C ARG A 433 27.02 0.47 -13.27
N ILE A 434 26.61 -0.64 -13.86
CA ILE A 434 27.26 -1.96 -13.64
C ILE A 434 28.69 -1.95 -14.16
N ILE A 435 28.94 -1.32 -15.31
CA ILE A 435 30.30 -1.17 -15.86
C ILE A 435 31.15 -0.29 -14.93
N ASP A 436 30.60 0.82 -14.41
CA ASP A 436 31.30 1.72 -13.46
C ASP A 436 31.64 1.02 -12.12
N MET A 437 30.91 -0.04 -11.77
CA MET A 437 31.23 -0.90 -10.62
C MET A 437 32.39 -1.87 -10.91
N GLY A 438 33.06 -1.77 -12.06
CA GLY A 438 34.24 -2.56 -12.40
C GLY A 438 33.91 -3.86 -13.13
N ILE A 439 32.72 -3.99 -13.72
CA ILE A 439 32.38 -5.09 -14.60
C ILE A 439 32.80 -4.74 -16.03
N GLU A 440 33.58 -5.61 -16.65
CA GLU A 440 33.98 -5.43 -18.04
C GLU A 440 32.76 -5.38 -18.98
N PRO A 441 32.71 -4.46 -19.97
CA PRO A 441 31.54 -4.29 -20.84
C PRO A 441 31.07 -5.57 -21.55
N TYR A 442 31.98 -6.40 -22.00
CA TYR A 442 31.64 -7.67 -22.67
C TYR A 442 31.01 -8.66 -21.68
N VAL A 443 31.47 -8.67 -20.43
CA VAL A 443 30.92 -9.49 -19.35
C VAL A 443 29.52 -9.02 -18.97
N ALA A 444 29.30 -7.71 -18.87
CA ALA A 444 28.00 -7.12 -18.62
C ALA A 444 27.00 -7.44 -19.75
N GLY A 445 27.46 -7.37 -21.00
CA GLY A 445 26.65 -7.74 -22.17
C GLY A 445 26.21 -9.20 -22.16
N ASP A 446 27.09 -10.11 -21.73
CA ASP A 446 26.79 -11.55 -21.65
C ASP A 446 25.92 -11.92 -20.44
N ALA A 447 26.06 -11.21 -19.33
CA ALA A 447 25.35 -11.53 -18.09
C ALA A 447 23.93 -10.95 -18.04
N LEU A 448 23.71 -9.75 -18.59
CA LEU A 448 22.42 -9.07 -18.51
C LEU A 448 21.41 -9.70 -19.50
N VAL A 449 20.20 -9.99 -19.01
CA VAL A 449 19.07 -10.49 -19.83
C VAL A 449 17.91 -9.49 -19.88
N GLY A 450 17.79 -8.62 -18.89
CA GLY A 450 16.77 -7.60 -18.87
C GLY A 450 17.01 -6.52 -17.82
N VAL A 451 16.62 -5.30 -18.15
CA VAL A 451 16.61 -4.17 -17.22
C VAL A 451 15.24 -3.52 -17.22
N ILE A 452 14.69 -3.28 -16.04
CA ILE A 452 13.36 -2.71 -15.84
C ILE A 452 13.52 -1.44 -14.99
N ALA A 453 13.44 -0.28 -15.62
CA ALA A 453 13.35 0.98 -14.88
C ALA A 453 11.89 1.26 -14.53
N GLN A 454 11.64 1.73 -13.30
CA GLN A 454 10.31 1.83 -12.73
C GLN A 454 10.09 3.11 -11.95
N ARG A 455 8.88 3.68 -12.11
CA ARG A 455 8.34 4.78 -11.29
C ARG A 455 6.92 4.45 -10.86
N LEU A 456 6.45 5.13 -9.83
CA LEU A 456 5.05 5.11 -9.41
C LEU A 456 4.42 6.48 -9.62
N VAL A 457 3.26 6.51 -10.27
CA VAL A 457 2.39 7.68 -10.37
C VAL A 457 1.09 7.45 -9.63
N ARG A 458 0.46 8.52 -9.13
CA ARG A 458 -0.86 8.43 -8.51
C ARG A 458 -1.92 8.16 -9.58
N ARG A 459 -2.85 7.28 -9.29
CA ARG A 459 -4.01 7.03 -10.15
C ARG A 459 -5.06 8.09 -9.90
N LEU A 460 -5.67 8.59 -10.97
CA LEU A 460 -6.85 9.44 -10.86
C LEU A 460 -8.00 8.67 -10.20
N CYS A 461 -8.71 9.34 -9.33
CA CYS A 461 -9.92 8.81 -8.73
C CYS A 461 -10.97 8.59 -9.81
N SER A 462 -11.47 7.37 -9.95
CA SER A 462 -12.48 7.02 -10.97
C SER A 462 -13.77 7.80 -10.81
N SER A 463 -14.12 8.17 -9.58
CA SER A 463 -15.39 8.82 -9.24
C SER A 463 -15.40 10.31 -9.46
N CYS A 464 -14.24 10.99 -9.41
CA CYS A 464 -14.22 12.46 -9.51
C CYS A 464 -13.30 13.02 -10.59
N LYS A 465 -12.58 12.19 -11.34
CA LYS A 465 -11.78 12.70 -12.46
C LYS A 465 -12.67 13.39 -13.49
N GLN A 466 -12.23 14.53 -13.99
CA GLN A 466 -12.96 15.30 -14.99
C GLN A 466 -12.21 15.30 -16.31
N ALA A 467 -12.92 15.01 -17.40
CA ALA A 467 -12.39 15.05 -18.74
C ALA A 467 -12.25 16.50 -19.24
N ARG A 468 -11.15 16.82 -19.92
CA ARG A 468 -10.96 18.05 -20.67
C ARG A 468 -10.13 17.84 -21.91
N LEU A 469 -10.16 18.80 -22.82
CA LEU A 469 -9.25 18.83 -23.96
C LEU A 469 -7.82 19.18 -23.50
N ALA A 470 -6.84 18.53 -24.10
CA ALA A 470 -5.43 18.86 -23.91
C ALA A 470 -5.07 20.14 -24.64
N GLU A 471 -4.31 21.01 -23.98
CA GLU A 471 -3.75 22.22 -24.59
C GLU A 471 -2.65 21.86 -25.60
N PRO A 472 -2.34 22.75 -26.58
CA PRO A 472 -1.30 22.49 -27.61
C PRO A 472 0.07 22.10 -27.01
N GLU A 473 0.45 22.73 -25.88
CA GLU A 473 1.71 22.41 -25.19
C GLU A 473 1.65 21.04 -24.53
N GLU A 474 0.50 20.67 -23.98
CA GLU A 474 0.28 19.37 -23.37
C GLU A 474 0.33 18.25 -24.39
N LYS A 475 -0.27 18.46 -25.58
CA LYS A 475 -0.18 17.51 -26.69
C LYS A 475 1.27 17.24 -27.11
N LYS A 476 2.15 18.27 -27.13
CA LYS A 476 3.58 18.09 -27.37
C LYS A 476 4.25 17.25 -26.29
N ILE A 477 3.98 17.55 -25.01
CA ILE A 477 4.53 16.80 -23.88
C ILE A 477 4.09 15.32 -23.94
N LEU A 478 2.84 15.05 -24.35
CA LEU A 478 2.29 13.72 -24.53
C LEU A 478 2.85 12.97 -25.76
N GLY A 479 3.64 13.65 -26.60
CA GLY A 479 4.21 13.05 -27.80
C GLY A 479 3.19 12.86 -28.93
N VAL A 480 2.12 13.67 -28.96
CA VAL A 480 1.17 13.70 -30.08
C VAL A 480 1.90 14.18 -31.33
N LYS A 481 1.73 13.43 -32.42
CA LYS A 481 2.43 13.76 -33.67
C LYS A 481 1.97 15.10 -34.26
N PRO A 482 2.85 15.81 -34.98
CA PRO A 482 2.49 17.08 -35.57
C PRO A 482 1.27 17.05 -36.51
N GLU A 483 1.03 15.92 -37.17
CA GLU A 483 -0.11 15.65 -38.04
C GLU A 483 -1.43 15.54 -37.29
N ASP A 484 -1.39 15.13 -36.01
CA ASP A 484 -2.55 14.89 -35.14
C ASP A 484 -2.77 16.03 -34.12
N MET A 485 -2.03 17.13 -34.24
CA MET A 485 -2.10 18.26 -33.28
C MET A 485 -3.44 18.99 -33.30
N ASP A 486 -4.19 18.92 -34.40
CA ASP A 486 -5.51 19.53 -34.54
C ASP A 486 -6.63 18.59 -34.01
N ASP A 487 -6.33 17.31 -33.75
CA ASP A 487 -7.30 16.36 -33.22
C ASP A 487 -7.64 16.64 -31.75
N ASP A 488 -8.87 16.34 -31.35
CA ASP A 488 -9.34 16.47 -29.99
C ASP A 488 -8.74 15.38 -29.09
N VAL A 489 -7.70 15.73 -28.33
CA VAL A 489 -7.08 14.83 -27.36
C VAL A 489 -7.70 15.06 -25.97
N ILE A 490 -8.42 14.05 -25.46
CA ILE A 490 -9.04 14.12 -24.13
C ILE A 490 -8.05 13.62 -23.08
N ILE A 491 -7.85 14.43 -22.04
CA ILE A 491 -7.12 14.06 -20.83
C ILE A 491 -8.00 14.28 -19.60
N TYR A 492 -7.55 13.82 -18.43
CA TYR A 492 -8.33 13.91 -17.21
C TYR A 492 -7.58 14.64 -16.11
N GLU A 493 -8.33 15.40 -15.31
CA GLU A 493 -7.81 16.15 -14.16
C GLU A 493 -8.34 15.61 -12.83
N PRO A 494 -7.55 15.72 -11.77
CA PRO A 494 -7.99 15.42 -10.41
C PRO A 494 -8.89 16.54 -9.89
N VAL A 495 -10.10 16.23 -9.45
CA VAL A 495 -11.01 17.23 -8.85
C VAL A 495 -10.98 17.14 -7.33
N GLY A 496 -11.16 15.97 -6.77
CA GLY A 496 -11.34 15.71 -5.35
C GLY A 496 -12.77 15.31 -5.02
N CYS A 497 -12.91 14.34 -4.15
CA CYS A 497 -14.18 13.90 -3.59
C CYS A 497 -13.92 13.16 -2.27
N PRO A 498 -14.96 12.85 -1.48
CA PRO A 498 -14.81 12.11 -0.22
C PRO A 498 -14.10 10.75 -0.38
N LEU A 499 -14.34 10.04 -1.49
CA LEU A 499 -13.67 8.76 -1.81
C LEU A 499 -12.16 8.84 -1.84
N CYS A 500 -11.62 9.91 -2.40
CA CYS A 500 -10.17 10.09 -2.50
C CYS A 500 -9.60 11.01 -1.41
N GLY A 501 -10.41 11.40 -0.41
CA GLY A 501 -10.04 12.37 0.62
C GLY A 501 -9.64 13.73 0.03
N ASP A 502 -10.44 14.21 -0.93
CA ASP A 502 -10.32 15.48 -1.64
C ASP A 502 -9.02 15.69 -2.42
N THR A 503 -8.27 14.62 -2.67
CA THR A 503 -7.00 14.69 -3.42
C THR A 503 -7.16 14.58 -4.93
N GLY A 504 -8.26 14.03 -5.42
CA GLY A 504 -8.47 13.68 -6.82
C GLY A 504 -7.73 12.41 -7.26
N TYR A 505 -7.02 11.74 -6.33
CA TYR A 505 -6.24 10.52 -6.61
C TYR A 505 -6.59 9.39 -5.65
N ALA A 506 -6.51 8.15 -6.13
CA ALA A 506 -6.76 6.95 -5.34
C ALA A 506 -5.78 5.83 -5.74
N GLY A 507 -4.79 5.57 -4.88
CA GLY A 507 -3.76 4.58 -5.09
C GLY A 507 -2.69 5.00 -6.12
N ARG A 508 -1.79 4.07 -6.46
CA ARG A 508 -0.65 4.28 -7.36
C ARG A 508 -0.60 3.19 -8.42
N ILE A 509 0.05 3.48 -9.55
CA ILE A 509 0.30 2.54 -10.64
C ILE A 509 1.74 2.65 -11.09
N GLY A 510 2.33 1.54 -11.56
CA GLY A 510 3.67 1.51 -12.11
C GLY A 510 3.74 2.11 -13.51
N VAL A 511 4.83 2.81 -13.79
CA VAL A 511 5.28 3.19 -15.12
C VAL A 511 6.62 2.53 -15.34
N TYR A 512 6.77 1.88 -16.49
CA TYR A 512 7.90 1.00 -16.75
C TYR A 512 8.62 1.36 -18.02
N GLU A 513 9.95 1.23 -17.98
CA GLU A 513 10.84 1.21 -19.13
C GLU A 513 11.54 -0.15 -19.10
N MET A 514 11.15 -1.05 -20.01
CA MET A 514 11.65 -2.42 -20.04
C MET A 514 12.57 -2.61 -21.24
N MET A 515 13.80 -2.99 -20.95
CA MET A 515 14.85 -3.24 -21.91
C MET A 515 15.29 -4.71 -21.86
N PRO A 516 14.68 -5.61 -22.65
CA PRO A 516 15.20 -6.95 -22.84
C PRO A 516 16.53 -6.85 -23.62
N ILE A 517 17.55 -7.60 -23.21
CA ILE A 517 18.86 -7.53 -23.83
C ILE A 517 18.90 -8.44 -25.06
N SER A 518 18.68 -7.86 -26.22
CA SER A 518 18.80 -8.53 -27.51
C SER A 518 20.27 -8.76 -27.87
N LYS A 519 20.53 -9.60 -28.87
CA LYS A 519 21.88 -9.78 -29.42
C LYS A 519 22.48 -8.49 -29.96
N ALA A 520 21.66 -7.58 -30.48
CA ALA A 520 22.14 -6.29 -30.98
C ALA A 520 22.52 -5.35 -29.81
N LEU A 521 21.70 -5.29 -28.76
CA LEU A 521 22.02 -4.56 -27.54
C LEU A 521 23.26 -5.15 -26.83
N GLN A 522 23.37 -6.46 -26.74
CA GLN A 522 24.55 -7.16 -26.22
C GLN A 522 25.83 -6.71 -26.96
N ALA A 523 25.78 -6.68 -28.29
CA ALA A 523 26.92 -6.24 -29.11
C ALA A 523 27.28 -4.77 -28.89
N VAL A 524 26.30 -3.90 -28.63
CA VAL A 524 26.50 -2.48 -28.31
C VAL A 524 27.11 -2.33 -26.90
N ILE A 525 26.57 -3.03 -25.91
CA ILE A 525 27.05 -3.00 -24.53
C ILE A 525 28.50 -3.52 -24.46
N SER A 526 28.79 -4.65 -25.12
CA SER A 526 30.11 -5.29 -25.11
C SER A 526 31.23 -4.41 -25.68
N LYS A 527 30.89 -3.38 -26.48
CA LYS A 527 31.83 -2.39 -26.99
C LYS A 527 32.06 -1.21 -26.03
N GLY A 528 31.43 -1.20 -24.87
CA GLY A 528 31.51 -0.10 -23.90
C GLY A 528 30.78 1.16 -24.35
N ALA A 529 29.63 1.02 -25.02
CA ALA A 529 28.83 2.14 -25.49
C ALA A 529 28.29 2.98 -24.33
N THR A 530 28.06 4.27 -24.58
CA THR A 530 27.41 5.20 -23.63
C THR A 530 25.93 4.88 -23.47
N ALA A 531 25.31 5.37 -22.39
CA ALA A 531 23.90 5.19 -22.12
C ALA A 531 23.02 5.65 -23.30
N ASP A 532 23.32 6.80 -23.92
CA ASP A 532 22.57 7.33 -25.06
C ASP A 532 22.56 6.41 -26.29
N VAL A 533 23.69 5.72 -26.55
CA VAL A 533 23.80 4.76 -27.65
C VAL A 533 23.01 3.49 -27.36
N ILE A 534 23.07 3.02 -26.10
CA ILE A 534 22.28 1.86 -25.62
C ILE A 534 20.79 2.18 -25.73
N GLU A 535 20.36 3.34 -25.26
CA GLU A 535 18.97 3.79 -25.31
C GLU A 535 18.46 3.91 -26.75
N LYS A 536 19.22 4.54 -27.66
CA LYS A 536 18.85 4.62 -29.07
C LYS A 536 18.67 3.26 -29.71
N GLN A 537 19.52 2.31 -29.38
CA GLN A 537 19.38 0.93 -29.86
C GLN A 537 18.10 0.28 -29.29
N ALA A 538 17.85 0.43 -27.98
CA ALA A 538 16.66 -0.12 -27.32
C ALA A 538 15.36 0.48 -27.87
N LEU A 539 15.34 1.80 -28.12
CA LEU A 539 14.20 2.47 -28.75
C LEU A 539 13.93 1.94 -30.17
N SER A 540 15.01 1.70 -30.96
CA SER A 540 14.86 1.13 -32.30
C SER A 540 14.27 -0.28 -32.30
N GLU A 541 14.39 -1.01 -31.17
CA GLU A 541 13.82 -2.34 -30.94
C GLU A 541 12.42 -2.29 -30.31
N GLY A 542 11.88 -1.09 -30.05
CA GLY A 542 10.52 -0.87 -29.57
C GLY A 542 10.38 -0.70 -28.06
N MET A 543 11.46 -0.46 -27.33
CA MET A 543 11.41 -0.05 -25.93
C MET A 543 10.60 1.24 -25.80
N LEU A 544 9.79 1.34 -24.77
CA LEU A 544 9.13 2.58 -24.36
C LEU A 544 9.93 3.21 -23.21
N THR A 545 10.20 4.51 -23.27
CA THR A 545 10.77 5.24 -22.13
C THR A 545 9.72 5.43 -21.03
N LEU A 546 10.18 5.74 -19.81
CA LEU A 546 9.28 6.11 -18.71
C LEU A 546 8.32 7.24 -19.09
N LYS A 547 8.80 8.24 -19.85
CA LYS A 547 7.99 9.35 -20.37
C LYS A 547 6.88 8.85 -21.31
N MET A 548 7.21 7.97 -22.25
CA MET A 548 6.23 7.40 -23.19
C MET A 548 5.19 6.53 -22.46
N GLY A 549 5.62 5.71 -21.50
CA GLY A 549 4.71 4.92 -20.67
C GLY A 549 3.76 5.78 -19.83
N ALA A 550 4.29 6.85 -19.22
CA ALA A 550 3.47 7.80 -18.47
C ALA A 550 2.48 8.55 -19.39
N ALA A 551 2.88 8.93 -20.60
CA ALA A 551 2.00 9.56 -21.59
C ALA A 551 0.84 8.63 -21.96
N GLN A 552 1.08 7.33 -22.16
CA GLN A 552 0.02 6.36 -22.39
C GLN A 552 -0.97 6.28 -21.22
N HIS A 553 -0.48 6.33 -19.97
CA HIS A 553 -1.36 6.37 -18.80
C HIS A 553 -2.20 7.65 -18.73
N VAL A 554 -1.67 8.80 -19.14
CA VAL A 554 -2.43 10.07 -19.23
C VAL A 554 -3.52 9.95 -20.29
N LEU A 555 -3.18 9.50 -21.50
CA LEU A 555 -4.13 9.33 -22.61
C LEU A 555 -5.24 8.32 -22.27
N ASN A 556 -4.94 7.28 -21.49
CA ASN A 556 -5.91 6.31 -21.01
C ASN A 556 -6.72 6.80 -19.79
N GLY A 557 -6.50 8.05 -19.32
CA GLY A 557 -7.19 8.60 -18.16
C GLY A 557 -6.91 7.89 -16.84
N ILE A 558 -5.75 7.23 -16.72
CA ILE A 558 -5.29 6.52 -15.53
C ILE A 558 -4.60 7.47 -14.55
N THR A 559 -3.78 8.38 -15.07
CA THR A 559 -3.07 9.41 -14.31
C THR A 559 -3.25 10.79 -14.93
N SER A 560 -2.74 11.82 -14.28
CA SER A 560 -2.80 13.19 -14.77
C SER A 560 -1.46 13.61 -15.42
N ILE A 561 -1.51 14.64 -16.25
CA ILE A 561 -0.30 15.22 -16.86
C ILE A 561 0.66 15.79 -15.79
N SER A 562 0.13 16.26 -14.65
CA SER A 562 0.96 16.74 -13.55
C SER A 562 1.81 15.64 -12.90
N GLU A 563 1.31 14.41 -12.83
CA GLU A 563 2.09 13.25 -12.36
C GLU A 563 3.14 12.82 -13.40
N MET A 564 2.79 12.84 -14.69
CA MET A 564 3.75 12.58 -15.77
C MET A 564 4.91 13.58 -15.77
N LYS A 565 4.63 14.88 -15.58
CA LYS A 565 5.67 15.93 -15.50
C LYS A 565 6.69 15.64 -14.39
N LYS A 566 6.29 15.05 -13.26
CA LYS A 566 7.24 14.68 -12.19
C LYS A 566 8.27 13.65 -12.67
N ILE A 567 7.83 12.65 -13.45
CA ILE A 567 8.74 11.64 -14.02
C ILE A 567 9.74 12.30 -14.97
N THR A 568 9.26 13.18 -15.85
CA THR A 568 10.12 13.89 -16.84
C THR A 568 11.19 14.74 -16.16
N TYR A 569 10.86 15.41 -15.04
CA TYR A 569 11.86 16.14 -14.24
C TYR A 569 12.91 15.22 -13.62
N GLU A 570 12.51 14.05 -13.13
CA GLU A 570 13.42 13.11 -12.49
C GLU A 570 14.34 12.38 -13.48
N THR A 571 13.87 12.15 -14.71
CA THR A 571 14.67 11.50 -15.77
C THR A 571 15.62 12.45 -16.48
N GLY A 572 15.40 13.77 -16.35
CA GLY A 572 16.20 14.79 -17.04
C GLY A 572 15.87 14.95 -18.53
N ASP A 573 14.73 14.40 -18.96
CA ASP A 573 14.26 14.54 -20.35
C ASP A 573 13.82 15.98 -20.60
N GLU A 574 14.43 16.64 -21.58
CA GLU A 574 13.99 17.97 -22.03
C GLU A 574 12.58 17.91 -22.61
N TYR A 575 11.82 19.02 -22.46
CA TYR A 575 10.46 19.18 -22.98
C TYR A 575 10.42 19.30 -24.50
#